data_1b785d1c08ccee7b00a3289e408ae5f4
#
_entry.id   1b785d1c08ccee7b00a3289e408ae5f4
#
_cell.length_a   1.000
_cell.length_b   1.000
_cell.length_c   1.000
_cell.angle_alpha   90.00
_cell.angle_beta   90.00
_cell.angle_gamma   90.00
#
_symmetry.space_group_name_H-M   'P 1'
#
loop_
_entity.id
_entity.type
_entity.pdbx_description
1 polymer ?
#
loop_
_entity_poly.entity_id
_entity_poly.type
_entity_poly.pdbx_seq_one_letter_code
_entity_poly.pdbx_strand_id
1 'polypeptide(L)' 'MPQVHIRGVRHGVSAINIASTIQSYTGMGMLQARGAADRAVAGERVSVDVDDFHAVYELADLLTDMGLDAEADESDY' A
#
# COMPACT_ATOMS: atom_id res chain seq x y z
N MET A 1 -10.43 -5.58 -9.79
CA MET A 1 -9.01 -5.19 -9.86
C MET A 1 -8.27 -5.74 -8.65
N PRO A 2 -7.03 -6.19 -8.82
CA PRO A 2 -6.27 -6.64 -7.66
C PRO A 2 -6.01 -5.49 -6.69
N GLN A 3 -5.89 -5.82 -5.43
CA GLN A 3 -5.69 -4.83 -4.36
C GLN A 3 -4.58 -5.27 -3.43
N VAL A 4 -3.97 -4.31 -2.77
CA VAL A 4 -3.11 -4.58 -1.62
C VAL A 4 -3.85 -4.10 -0.38
N HIS A 5 -4.02 -5.00 0.59
CA HIS A 5 -4.63 -4.68 1.86
C HIS A 5 -3.54 -4.44 2.90
N ILE A 6 -3.55 -3.27 3.49
CA ILE A 6 -2.63 -2.91 4.57
C ILE A 6 -3.43 -2.99 5.86
N ARG A 7 -3.01 -3.88 6.75
CA ARG A 7 -3.76 -4.19 7.97
C ARG A 7 -3.20 -3.55 9.22
N GLY A 8 -1.99 -3.06 9.17
CA GLY A 8 -1.38 -2.44 10.34
C GLY A 8 0.09 -2.13 10.13
N VAL A 9 0.71 -1.65 11.17
CA VAL A 9 2.12 -1.26 11.19
C VAL A 9 2.87 -2.19 12.14
N ARG A 10 3.98 -2.77 11.68
CA ARG A 10 4.81 -3.65 12.51
C ARG A 10 5.89 -2.90 13.27
N HIS A 11 6.43 -1.85 12.63
CA HIS A 11 7.44 -1.00 13.25
C HIS A 11 7.42 0.38 12.59
N GLY A 12 8.19 1.30 13.11
CA GLY A 12 8.19 2.67 12.62
C GLY A 12 8.52 2.77 11.13
N VAL A 13 7.72 3.53 10.40
CA VAL A 13 7.84 3.69 8.96
C VAL A 13 7.70 5.16 8.58
N SER A 14 8.18 5.52 7.39
CA SER A 14 8.04 6.87 6.86
C SER A 14 6.81 6.95 5.97
N ALA A 15 5.84 7.79 6.32
CA ALA A 15 4.66 8.01 5.51
C ALA A 15 5.01 8.52 4.11
N ILE A 16 6.05 9.34 4.00
CA ILE A 16 6.51 9.88 2.72
C ILE A 16 6.99 8.74 1.81
N ASN A 17 7.79 7.83 2.35
CA ASN A 17 8.28 6.69 1.58
C ASN A 17 7.16 5.75 1.16
N ILE A 18 6.21 5.50 2.05
CA ILE A 18 5.04 4.68 1.73
C ILE A 18 4.21 5.33 0.63
N ALA A 19 3.94 6.62 0.73
CA ALA A 19 3.18 7.34 -0.28
C ALA A 19 3.86 7.28 -1.66
N SER A 20 5.17 7.48 -1.69
CA SER A 20 5.95 7.41 -2.92
C SER A 20 5.88 6.01 -3.55
N THR A 21 5.99 4.98 -2.73
CA THR A 21 5.90 3.59 -3.19
C THR A 21 4.52 3.28 -3.74
N ILE A 22 3.47 3.64 -3.01
CA ILE A 22 2.09 3.45 -3.47
C ILE A 22 1.85 4.17 -4.79
N GLN A 23 2.30 5.41 -4.90
CA GLN A 23 2.15 6.20 -6.11
C GLN A 23 2.82 5.54 -7.32
N SER A 24 3.99 4.95 -7.11
CA SER A 24 4.74 4.28 -8.18
C SER A 24 4.01 3.08 -8.77
N TYR A 25 3.20 2.40 -7.96
CA TYR A 25 2.54 1.17 -8.38
C TYR A 25 1.05 1.34 -8.72
N THR A 26 0.43 2.43 -8.30
CA THR A 26 -1.02 2.59 -8.45
C THR A 26 -1.45 3.71 -9.37
N GLY A 27 -0.55 4.62 -9.70
CA GLY A 27 -0.91 5.80 -10.48
C GLY A 27 -1.76 6.82 -9.71
N MET A 28 -1.93 6.65 -8.41
CA MET A 28 -2.64 7.63 -7.58
C MET A 28 -1.96 8.99 -7.61
N GLY A 29 -2.74 10.05 -7.46
CA GLY A 29 -2.20 11.37 -7.21
C GLY A 29 -1.49 11.44 -5.86
N MET A 30 -0.58 12.39 -5.71
CA MET A 30 0.22 12.52 -4.48
C MET A 30 -0.65 12.69 -3.24
N LEU A 31 -1.71 13.48 -3.30
CA LEU A 31 -2.59 13.69 -2.16
C LEU A 31 -3.30 12.41 -1.73
N GLN A 32 -3.76 11.62 -2.70
CA GLN A 32 -4.40 10.34 -2.44
C GLN A 32 -3.43 9.34 -1.81
N ALA A 33 -2.25 9.22 -2.40
CA ALA A 33 -1.22 8.30 -1.90
C ALA A 33 -0.77 8.70 -0.49
N ARG A 34 -0.62 10.00 -0.24
CA ARG A 34 -0.23 10.51 1.08
C ARG A 34 -1.32 10.24 2.12
N GLY A 35 -2.59 10.41 1.75
CA GLY A 35 -3.70 10.10 2.65
C GLY A 35 -3.75 8.62 3.02
N ALA A 36 -3.53 7.74 2.04
CA ALA A 36 -3.47 6.31 2.30
C ALA A 36 -2.29 5.96 3.21
N ALA A 37 -1.12 6.55 2.94
CA ALA A 37 0.07 6.31 3.75
C ALA A 37 -0.12 6.79 5.19
N ASP A 38 -0.70 7.96 5.39
CA ASP A 38 -0.94 8.51 6.72
C ASP A 38 -1.87 7.61 7.54
N ARG A 39 -2.93 7.08 6.90
CA ARG A 39 -3.84 6.15 7.56
C ARG A 39 -3.16 4.83 7.89
N ALA A 40 -2.36 4.32 6.97
CA ALA A 40 -1.62 3.08 7.20
C ALA A 40 -0.65 3.22 8.38
N VAL A 41 0.06 4.34 8.46
CA VAL A 41 1.00 4.62 9.55
C VAL A 41 0.26 4.77 10.88
N ALA A 42 -0.97 5.27 10.84
CA ALA A 42 -1.81 5.38 12.05
C ALA A 42 -2.39 4.03 12.51
N GLY A 43 -2.14 2.96 11.76
CA GLY A 43 -2.64 1.62 12.13
C GLY A 43 -4.02 1.30 11.58
N GLU A 44 -4.57 2.15 10.74
CA GLU A 44 -5.87 1.89 10.12
C GLU A 44 -5.74 0.92 8.95
N ARG A 45 -6.81 0.21 8.65
CA ARG A 45 -6.85 -0.66 7.48
C ARG A 45 -7.03 0.17 6.23
N VAL A 46 -6.15 -0.08 5.25
CA VAL A 46 -6.18 0.63 3.97
C VAL A 46 -6.10 -0.38 2.85
N SER A 47 -6.89 -0.17 1.80
CA SER A 47 -6.82 -0.98 0.58
C SER A 47 -6.50 -0.07 -0.59
N VAL A 48 -5.56 -0.49 -1.44
CA VAL A 48 -5.20 0.26 -2.64
C VAL A 48 -5.36 -0.62 -3.87
N ASP A 49 -5.94 -0.04 -4.92
CA ASP A 49 -6.14 -0.75 -6.19
C ASP A 49 -4.85 -0.72 -7.01
N VAL A 50 -4.52 -1.85 -7.60
CA VAL A 50 -3.36 -1.99 -8.47
C VAL A 50 -3.81 -2.59 -9.79
N ASP A 51 -3.42 -1.99 -10.91
CA ASP A 51 -3.89 -2.43 -12.23
C ASP A 51 -3.26 -3.73 -12.72
N ASP A 52 -2.10 -4.10 -12.19
CA ASP A 52 -1.29 -5.20 -12.70
C ASP A 52 -1.14 -6.27 -11.62
N PHE A 53 -1.45 -7.53 -11.97
CA PHE A 53 -1.31 -8.66 -11.04
C PHE A 53 0.13 -8.87 -10.57
N HIS A 54 1.13 -8.57 -11.39
CA HIS A 54 2.53 -8.65 -10.97
C HIS A 54 2.86 -7.51 -10.01
N ALA A 55 2.39 -6.32 -10.31
CA ALA A 55 2.65 -5.15 -9.46
C ALA A 55 2.04 -5.29 -8.08
N VAL A 56 0.89 -5.99 -7.96
CA VAL A 56 0.23 -6.15 -6.67
C VAL A 56 1.11 -6.94 -5.69
N TYR A 57 1.80 -7.97 -6.16
CA TYR A 57 2.71 -8.75 -5.31
C TYR A 57 3.97 -7.96 -4.96
N GLU A 58 4.53 -7.24 -5.93
CA GLU A 58 5.69 -6.40 -5.69
C GLU A 58 5.39 -5.31 -4.66
N LEU A 59 4.25 -4.66 -4.80
CA LEU A 59 3.85 -3.61 -3.86
C LEU A 59 3.66 -4.18 -2.46
N ALA A 60 2.97 -5.32 -2.34
CA ALA A 60 2.78 -5.96 -1.05
C ALA A 60 4.11 -6.32 -0.38
N ASP A 61 5.06 -6.86 -1.15
CA ASP A 61 6.38 -7.20 -0.64
C ASP A 61 7.16 -5.97 -0.18
N LEU A 62 7.14 -4.91 -0.98
CA LEU A 62 7.82 -3.67 -0.63
C LEU A 62 7.24 -3.04 0.63
N LEU A 63 5.93 -2.99 0.75
CA LEU A 63 5.29 -2.44 1.94
C LEU A 63 5.58 -3.28 3.18
N THR A 64 5.62 -4.60 3.03
CA THR A 64 6.02 -5.50 4.12
C THR A 64 7.44 -5.23 4.56
N ASP A 65 8.36 -5.08 3.61
CA ASP A 65 9.76 -4.77 3.91
C ASP A 65 9.92 -3.41 4.59
N MET A 66 9.01 -2.48 4.30
CA MET A 66 9.02 -1.16 4.92
C MET A 66 8.44 -1.15 6.34
N GLY A 67 7.85 -2.23 6.78
CA GLY A 67 7.34 -2.34 8.14
C GLY A 67 5.82 -2.34 8.27
N LEU A 68 5.11 -2.49 7.17
CA LEU A 68 3.65 -2.60 7.18
C LEU A 68 3.23 -4.07 7.09
N ASP A 69 2.02 -4.36 7.58
CA ASP A 69 1.41 -5.66 7.38
C ASP A 69 0.54 -5.60 6.13
N ALA A 70 1.13 -5.97 5.01
CA ALA A 70 0.50 -5.84 3.70
C ALA A 70 0.31 -7.21 3.04
N GLU A 71 -0.81 -7.36 2.34
CA GLU A 71 -1.16 -8.61 1.67
C GLU A 71 -1.76 -8.32 0.30
N ALA A 72 -1.30 -9.06 -0.71
CA ALA A 72 -1.85 -8.96 -2.05
C ALA A 72 -3.17 -9.74 -2.15
N ASP A 73 -4.15 -9.14 -2.83
CA ASP A 73 -5.45 -9.74 -3.06
C ASP A 73 -5.78 -9.63 -4.56
N GLU A 74 -5.93 -10.77 -5.20
CA GLU A 74 -6.24 -10.84 -6.64
C GLU A 74 -7.74 -10.81 -6.93
N SER A 75 -8.59 -10.71 -5.92
CA SER A 75 -10.04 -10.71 -6.09
C SER A 75 -10.50 -9.59 -7.01
N ASP A 76 -11.49 -9.90 -7.84
CA ASP A 76 -12.03 -8.99 -8.85
C ASP A 76 -13.34 -8.35 -8.45
N TYR A 77 -13.73 -8.42 -7.23
CA TYR A 77 -15.00 -7.81 -6.80
C TYR A 77 -14.87 -6.74 -5.80
#